data_612f4c880c720e7eb47a7852a0449a48
#
_entry.id   612f4c880c720e7eb47a7852a0449a48
#
_cell.length_a   1.000
_cell.length_b   1.000
_cell.length_c   1.000
_cell.angle_alpha   90.00
_cell.angle_beta   90.00
_cell.angle_gamma   90.00
#
_symmetry.space_group_name_H-M   'P 1'
#
loop_
_entity.id
_entity.type
_entity.pdbx_description
1 polymer ?
#
loop_
_entity_poly.entity_id
_entity_poly.type
_entity_poly.pdbx_seq_one_letter_code
_entity_poly.pdbx_strand_id
1 'polypeptide(L)'
;YLRPGADGTLWLTERVYISDSGSFWVLRQLDSEGNELSSFDGSGLKAYLGVEFIHDLYSGGAGTIFVNTDAGVFLLDETGAVRAVLEGGEVNFQRFVTLGDGRAAIPVLSQSAGSTATQLRVIDPEAGDWAEEAFSLPYSASGFQDGDGNAFFYYLDGDGLYAWRQGAEEAERVMSWAESGVDPIYMAAYGFLPNGQLAAITGTFGSDGETEITLLTATDAAALPERTVLTLATLTLNNELRSAVAEFNKNNDSCFISVTEYPPAYPYGPGDWEQAVLRMTTALTAGKMPDILCLNENLPVRRMEAKGMLEDLWPYIDADPDLGRDTLMLRPLEAM
;
A
#
# COMPACT_ATOMS: atom_id res chain seq x y z
N TYR A 1 1.51 21.71 2.81
CA TYR A 1 0.50 20.77 2.30
C TYR A 1 -0.54 21.52 1.50
N LEU A 2 -0.97 20.97 0.37
CA LEU A 2 -2.04 21.50 -0.46
C LEU A 2 -3.07 20.38 -0.70
N ARG A 3 -4.35 20.65 -0.45
CA ARG A 3 -5.43 19.69 -0.65
C ARG A 3 -6.67 20.34 -1.27
N PRO A 4 -7.34 19.67 -2.22
CA PRO A 4 -8.64 20.11 -2.71
C PRO A 4 -9.69 20.06 -1.61
N GLY A 5 -10.51 21.09 -1.49
CA GLY A 5 -11.72 21.11 -0.70
C GLY A 5 -12.91 20.56 -1.49
N ALA A 6 -13.94 20.09 -0.78
CA ALA A 6 -15.14 19.52 -1.39
C ALA A 6 -15.94 20.54 -2.25
N ASP A 7 -15.73 21.83 -2.04
CA ASP A 7 -16.39 22.95 -2.71
C ASP A 7 -15.58 23.52 -3.89
N GLY A 8 -14.52 22.83 -4.32
CA GLY A 8 -13.62 23.28 -5.39
C GLY A 8 -12.58 24.33 -4.93
N THR A 9 -12.50 24.58 -3.63
CA THR A 9 -11.44 25.39 -3.04
C THR A 9 -10.15 24.56 -2.86
N LEU A 10 -9.06 25.25 -2.53
CA LEU A 10 -7.79 24.62 -2.17
C LEU A 10 -7.45 24.98 -0.72
N TRP A 11 -7.01 23.99 0.03
CA TRP A 11 -6.51 24.19 1.38
C TRP A 11 -5.00 24.07 1.42
N LEU A 12 -4.34 25.07 1.97
CA LEU A 12 -2.88 25.12 2.15
C LEU A 12 -2.56 25.16 3.65
N THR A 13 -1.69 24.27 4.10
CA THR A 13 -1.10 24.35 5.43
C THR A 13 0.35 24.82 5.32
N GLU A 14 0.66 25.88 6.05
CA GLU A 14 2.00 26.47 6.13
C GLU A 14 2.52 26.42 7.56
N ARG A 15 3.80 26.12 7.71
CA ARG A 15 4.51 26.29 8.98
C ARG A 15 5.32 27.56 8.94
N VAL A 16 4.92 28.53 9.77
CA VAL A 16 5.59 29.83 9.86
C VAL A 16 6.60 29.80 11.01
N TYR A 17 7.85 30.07 10.70
CA TYR A 17 8.92 30.15 11.70
C TYR A 17 9.13 31.61 12.08
N ILE A 18 9.06 31.90 13.41
CA ILE A 18 9.40 33.19 13.97
C ILE A 18 10.71 33.01 14.74
N SER A 19 11.75 33.75 14.33
CA SER A 19 13.03 33.77 15.07
C SER A 19 12.73 34.11 16.55
N ASP A 20 13.24 33.32 17.47
CA ASP A 20 13.12 33.43 18.93
C ASP A 20 11.76 33.00 19.53
N SER A 21 10.69 32.82 18.75
CA SER A 21 9.34 32.49 19.26
C SER A 21 8.85 31.10 18.89
N GLY A 22 9.64 30.35 18.12
CA GLY A 22 9.25 29.03 17.63
C GLY A 22 8.49 29.08 16.30
N SER A 23 7.66 28.08 16.04
CA SER A 23 6.86 28.02 14.82
C SER A 23 5.38 27.84 15.15
N PHE A 24 4.50 28.23 14.22
CA PHE A 24 3.07 27.96 14.29
C PHE A 24 2.55 27.60 12.90
N TRP A 25 1.37 26.98 12.87
CA TRP A 25 0.71 26.59 11.63
C TRP A 25 -0.29 27.66 11.20
N VAL A 26 -0.37 27.91 9.91
CA VAL A 26 -1.42 28.70 9.26
C VAL A 26 -2.12 27.81 8.26
N LEU A 27 -3.44 27.77 8.34
CA LEU A 27 -4.30 27.07 7.38
C LEU A 27 -4.95 28.16 6.51
N ARG A 28 -4.78 28.03 5.18
CA ARG A 28 -5.34 28.98 4.22
C ARG A 28 -6.31 28.26 3.31
N GLN A 29 -7.47 28.85 3.12
CA GLN A 29 -8.41 28.47 2.07
C GLN A 29 -8.19 29.37 0.87
N LEU A 30 -7.99 28.79 -0.30
CA LEU A 30 -7.75 29.48 -1.54
C LEU A 30 -8.87 29.15 -2.55
N ASP A 31 -9.17 30.06 -3.45
CA ASP A 31 -10.00 29.74 -4.62
C ASP A 31 -9.22 28.92 -5.67
N SER A 32 -9.88 28.55 -6.76
CA SER A 32 -9.26 27.81 -7.87
C SER A 32 -8.16 28.57 -8.62
N GLU A 33 -8.09 29.90 -8.43
CA GLU A 33 -7.08 30.78 -9.02
C GLU A 33 -5.91 31.03 -8.06
N GLY A 34 -6.01 30.51 -6.80
CA GLY A 34 -4.97 30.64 -5.78
C GLY A 34 -5.11 31.92 -4.92
N ASN A 35 -6.22 32.65 -5.01
CA ASN A 35 -6.46 33.79 -4.15
C ASN A 35 -6.95 33.33 -2.77
N GLU A 36 -6.46 33.97 -1.72
CA GLU A 36 -6.86 33.67 -0.34
C GLU A 36 -8.31 34.08 -0.08
N LEU A 37 -9.13 33.10 0.31
CA LEU A 37 -10.52 33.31 0.75
C LEU A 37 -10.60 33.52 2.26
N SER A 38 -9.84 32.71 3.01
CA SER A 38 -9.76 32.79 4.46
C SER A 38 -8.42 32.23 4.96
N SER A 39 -8.02 32.64 6.17
CA SER A 39 -6.88 32.06 6.85
C SER A 39 -7.12 31.93 8.34
N PHE A 40 -6.62 30.85 8.92
CA PHE A 40 -6.76 30.54 10.33
C PHE A 40 -5.37 30.39 10.96
N ASP A 41 -5.20 31.02 12.12
CA ASP A 41 -4.03 30.81 12.95
C ASP A 41 -4.18 29.47 13.71
N GLY A 42 -3.36 28.49 13.36
CA GLY A 42 -3.30 27.19 14.04
C GLY A 42 -2.69 27.22 15.44
N SER A 43 -2.54 28.41 16.05
CA SER A 43 -2.00 28.52 17.42
C SER A 43 -2.88 27.82 18.47
N GLY A 44 -4.18 27.66 18.18
CA GLY A 44 -5.09 26.87 19.02
C GLY A 44 -4.67 25.39 19.13
N LEU A 45 -4.07 24.82 18.10
CA LEU A 45 -3.55 23.46 18.12
C LEU A 45 -2.31 23.34 19.05
N LYS A 46 -1.52 24.39 19.20
CA LYS A 46 -0.36 24.41 20.12
C LYS A 46 -0.75 24.30 21.60
N ALA A 47 -1.97 24.61 21.96
CA ALA A 47 -2.46 24.42 23.31
C ALA A 47 -2.57 22.94 23.71
N TYR A 48 -2.56 22.05 22.70
CA TYR A 48 -2.58 20.60 22.89
C TYR A 48 -1.15 20.06 22.89
N LEU A 49 -0.79 19.37 23.96
CA LEU A 49 0.53 18.74 24.10
C LEU A 49 0.75 17.71 22.98
N GLY A 50 1.90 17.80 22.32
CA GLY A 50 2.33 16.83 21.31
C GLY A 50 2.01 17.21 19.87
N VAL A 51 1.31 18.32 19.58
CA VAL A 51 1.10 18.76 18.19
C VAL A 51 2.33 19.50 17.67
N GLU A 52 3.16 18.82 16.94
CA GLU A 52 4.32 19.41 16.26
C GLU A 52 4.10 19.53 14.74
N PHE A 53 3.37 18.59 14.15
CA PHE A 53 3.14 18.52 12.70
C PHE A 53 1.67 18.34 12.36
N ILE A 54 1.25 19.00 11.29
CA ILE A 54 0.01 18.71 10.56
C ILE A 54 0.37 17.80 9.40
N HIS A 55 -0.22 16.62 9.36
CA HIS A 55 0.03 15.61 8.33
C HIS A 55 -0.95 15.71 7.18
N ASP A 56 -2.20 16.07 7.45
CA ASP A 56 -3.23 16.27 6.44
C ASP A 56 -4.40 17.07 7.02
N LEU A 57 -5.26 17.57 6.13
CA LEU A 57 -6.52 18.19 6.50
C LEU A 57 -7.65 17.75 5.56
N TYR A 58 -8.87 17.81 6.06
CA TYR A 58 -10.08 17.54 5.30
C TYR A 58 -11.15 18.59 5.64
N SER A 59 -11.73 19.23 4.60
CA SER A 59 -12.86 20.13 4.76
C SER A 59 -14.16 19.37 4.57
N GLY A 60 -14.92 19.17 5.63
CA GLY A 60 -16.19 18.45 5.64
C GLY A 60 -17.39 19.24 5.11
N GLY A 61 -17.19 20.45 4.60
CA GLY A 61 -18.25 21.39 4.29
C GLY A 61 -18.80 22.06 5.57
N ALA A 62 -19.74 22.98 5.41
CA ALA A 62 -20.38 23.73 6.53
C ALA A 62 -19.40 24.39 7.53
N GLY A 63 -18.18 24.72 7.08
CA GLY A 63 -17.15 25.37 7.91
C GLY A 63 -16.42 24.45 8.89
N THR A 64 -16.56 23.12 8.75
CA THR A 64 -15.82 22.16 9.58
C THR A 64 -14.53 21.73 8.90
N ILE A 65 -13.43 21.73 9.66
CA ILE A 65 -12.10 21.34 9.19
C ILE A 65 -11.56 20.27 10.13
N PHE A 66 -11.28 19.09 9.57
CA PHE A 66 -10.55 18.05 10.29
C PHE A 66 -9.07 18.15 9.98
N VAL A 67 -8.23 18.08 10.99
CA VAL A 67 -6.77 18.20 10.88
C VAL A 67 -6.14 16.96 11.51
N ASN A 68 -5.39 16.20 10.73
CA ASN A 68 -4.59 15.10 11.25
C ASN A 68 -3.21 15.62 11.67
N THR A 69 -2.82 15.29 12.89
CA THR A 69 -1.56 15.70 13.52
C THR A 69 -0.86 14.50 14.15
N ASP A 70 0.36 14.69 14.62
CA ASP A 70 1.09 13.71 15.44
C ASP A 70 0.44 13.44 16.81
N ALA A 71 -0.49 14.28 17.25
CA ALA A 71 -1.25 14.07 18.49
C ALA A 71 -2.67 13.52 18.29
N GLY A 72 -3.10 13.28 17.05
CA GLY A 72 -4.43 12.77 16.70
C GLY A 72 -5.18 13.63 15.70
N VAL A 73 -6.47 13.36 15.54
CA VAL A 73 -7.37 14.09 14.63
C VAL A 73 -8.15 15.15 15.42
N PHE A 74 -8.07 16.39 14.97
CA PHE A 74 -8.75 17.54 15.57
C PHE A 74 -9.84 18.05 14.64
N LEU A 75 -10.99 18.39 15.22
CA LEU A 75 -12.06 19.13 14.53
C LEU A 75 -11.93 20.62 14.89
N LEU A 76 -11.77 21.45 13.86
CA LEU A 76 -11.75 22.91 13.99
C LEU A 76 -13.06 23.50 13.46
N ASP A 77 -13.47 24.63 14.01
CA ASP A 77 -14.54 25.45 13.46
C ASP A 77 -13.99 26.47 12.42
N GLU A 78 -14.90 27.25 11.87
CA GLU A 78 -14.59 28.29 10.88
C GLU A 78 -13.64 29.41 11.38
N THR A 79 -13.40 29.48 12.68
CA THR A 79 -12.44 30.42 13.30
C THR A 79 -11.08 29.78 13.55
N GLY A 80 -10.93 28.47 13.29
CA GLY A 80 -9.74 27.68 13.62
C GLY A 80 -9.68 27.24 15.10
N ALA A 81 -10.74 27.45 15.88
CA ALA A 81 -10.79 26.96 17.25
C ALA A 81 -11.09 25.44 17.28
N VAL A 82 -10.40 24.74 18.19
CA VAL A 82 -10.61 23.29 18.38
C VAL A 82 -11.97 23.06 19.04
N ARG A 83 -12.84 22.32 18.37
CA ARG A 83 -14.18 21.92 18.86
C ARG A 83 -14.17 20.53 19.48
N ALA A 84 -13.42 19.62 18.90
CA ALA A 84 -13.31 18.24 19.37
C ALA A 84 -11.94 17.64 19.03
N VAL A 85 -11.57 16.61 19.77
CA VAL A 85 -10.43 15.74 19.50
C VAL A 85 -10.97 14.33 19.35
N LEU A 86 -10.73 13.70 18.22
CA LEU A 86 -11.15 12.34 17.95
C LEU A 86 -10.15 11.38 18.59
N GLU A 87 -10.56 10.72 19.66
CA GLU A 87 -9.70 9.81 20.40
C GLU A 87 -9.68 8.40 19.77
N GLY A 88 -8.58 7.69 19.95
CA GLY A 88 -8.45 6.26 19.67
C GLY A 88 -7.81 5.92 18.33
N GLY A 89 -6.64 5.32 18.44
CA GLY A 89 -5.81 4.80 17.36
C GLY A 89 -4.64 5.71 16.99
N GLU A 90 -3.58 5.09 16.47
CA GLU A 90 -2.42 5.80 15.93
C GLU A 90 -2.72 6.18 14.47
N VAL A 91 -2.81 7.49 14.23
CA VAL A 91 -3.09 8.07 12.89
C VAL A 91 -1.87 8.74 12.27
N ASN A 92 -0.69 8.55 12.86
CA ASN A 92 0.55 9.21 12.46
C ASN A 92 0.83 9.06 10.96
N PHE A 93 1.13 10.18 10.31
CA PHE A 93 1.50 10.27 8.88
C PHE A 93 0.42 9.79 7.89
N GLN A 94 -0.80 9.52 8.34
CA GLN A 94 -1.89 9.09 7.48
C GLN A 94 -2.57 10.28 6.81
N ARG A 95 -3.20 10.03 5.66
CA ARG A 95 -4.01 11.02 4.94
C ARG A 95 -5.48 10.66 5.06
N PHE A 96 -6.32 11.69 5.01
CA PHE A 96 -7.74 11.47 4.85
C PHE A 96 -8.04 10.87 3.48
N VAL A 97 -9.03 10.00 3.45
CA VAL A 97 -9.55 9.35 2.25
C VAL A 97 -10.99 9.82 2.08
N THR A 98 -11.33 10.32 0.92
CA THR A 98 -12.72 10.63 0.57
C THR A 98 -13.36 9.36 0.04
N LEU A 99 -14.39 8.88 0.73
CA LEU A 99 -15.15 7.71 0.32
C LEU A 99 -16.03 8.03 -0.90
N GLY A 100 -16.47 7.01 -1.63
CA GLY A 100 -17.30 7.19 -2.82
C GLY A 100 -18.66 7.87 -2.58
N ASP A 101 -19.10 7.97 -1.32
CA ASP A 101 -20.27 8.73 -0.89
C ASP A 101 -19.95 10.16 -0.39
N GLY A 102 -18.70 10.57 -0.47
CA GLY A 102 -18.23 11.90 -0.09
C GLY A 102 -17.86 12.06 1.38
N ARG A 103 -18.05 11.03 2.23
CA ARG A 103 -17.59 11.07 3.63
C ARG A 103 -16.06 10.93 3.71
N ALA A 104 -15.49 11.48 4.76
CA ALA A 104 -14.08 11.31 5.06
C ALA A 104 -13.82 10.10 5.94
N ALA A 105 -12.72 9.43 5.68
CA ALA A 105 -12.19 8.39 6.54
C ALA A 105 -10.67 8.56 6.70
N ILE A 106 -10.08 7.94 7.72
CA ILE A 106 -8.64 7.94 7.92
C ILE A 106 -8.17 6.55 8.37
N PRO A 107 -7.04 6.05 7.85
CA PRO A 107 -6.46 4.80 8.31
C PRO A 107 -5.90 4.94 9.73
N VAL A 108 -6.26 3.99 10.59
CA VAL A 108 -5.87 3.93 11.99
C VAL A 108 -5.30 2.55 12.28
N LEU A 109 -4.16 2.48 12.92
CA LEU A 109 -3.64 1.22 13.43
C LEU A 109 -4.41 0.82 14.70
N SER A 110 -5.08 -0.31 14.64
CA SER A 110 -5.82 -0.88 15.75
C SER A 110 -5.08 -2.11 16.30
N GLN A 111 -4.86 -2.12 17.59
CA GLN A 111 -4.29 -3.27 18.31
C GLN A 111 -5.39 -3.90 19.17
N SER A 112 -5.74 -5.14 18.89
CA SER A 112 -6.69 -5.88 19.71
C SER A 112 -6.23 -7.35 19.91
N ALA A 113 -6.23 -7.81 21.15
CA ALA A 113 -6.00 -9.20 21.55
C ALA A 113 -4.78 -9.89 20.88
N GLY A 114 -3.69 -9.14 20.63
CA GLY A 114 -2.45 -9.68 20.04
C GLY A 114 -2.42 -9.66 18.52
N SER A 115 -3.40 -9.02 17.86
CA SER A 115 -3.36 -8.76 16.43
C SER A 115 -3.35 -7.24 16.15
N THR A 116 -2.55 -6.84 15.16
CA THR A 116 -2.53 -5.49 14.63
C THR A 116 -3.23 -5.51 13.28
N ALA A 117 -4.17 -4.62 13.08
CA ALA A 117 -4.88 -4.45 11.81
C ALA A 117 -4.97 -2.97 11.47
N THR A 118 -5.10 -2.66 10.20
CA THR A 118 -5.46 -1.32 9.76
C THR A 118 -6.97 -1.22 9.74
N GLN A 119 -7.52 -0.18 10.36
CA GLN A 119 -8.92 0.17 10.24
C GLN A 119 -9.04 1.49 9.52
N LEU A 120 -9.84 1.54 8.45
CA LEU A 120 -10.24 2.80 7.87
C LEU A 120 -11.48 3.27 8.62
N ARG A 121 -11.30 4.26 9.51
CA ARG A 121 -12.37 4.82 10.36
C ARG A 121 -13.02 6.02 9.69
N VAL A 122 -14.33 5.97 9.61
CA VAL A 122 -15.15 7.03 9.01
C VAL A 122 -15.38 8.13 10.04
N ILE A 123 -15.40 9.38 9.57
CA ILE A 123 -15.68 10.55 10.38
C ILE A 123 -17.14 10.94 10.23
N ASP A 124 -17.80 11.22 11.37
CA ASP A 124 -19.10 11.87 11.42
C ASP A 124 -18.90 13.38 11.66
N PRO A 125 -19.04 14.22 10.64
CA PRO A 125 -18.82 15.67 10.79
C PRO A 125 -19.91 16.37 11.61
N GLU A 126 -21.12 15.78 11.72
CA GLU A 126 -22.21 16.34 12.51
C GLU A 126 -22.01 16.07 14.01
N ALA A 127 -21.63 14.84 14.35
CA ALA A 127 -21.29 14.45 15.71
C ALA A 127 -19.94 15.06 16.16
N GLY A 128 -19.05 15.35 15.23
CA GLY A 128 -17.66 15.75 15.52
C GLY A 128 -16.85 14.61 16.14
N ASP A 129 -17.14 13.37 15.74
CA ASP A 129 -16.55 12.15 16.28
C ASP A 129 -16.44 11.08 15.18
N TRP A 130 -16.00 9.90 15.55
CA TRP A 130 -16.00 8.74 14.67
C TRP A 130 -17.43 8.24 14.43
N ALA A 131 -17.72 7.90 13.17
CA ALA A 131 -18.92 7.13 12.84
C ALA A 131 -18.81 5.69 13.39
N GLU A 132 -19.94 5.01 13.52
CA GLU A 132 -19.97 3.58 13.88
C GLU A 132 -19.34 2.70 12.80
N GLU A 133 -19.39 3.15 11.55
CA GLU A 133 -18.85 2.42 10.39
C GLU A 133 -17.31 2.49 10.36
N ALA A 134 -16.69 1.34 10.22
CA ALA A 134 -15.26 1.20 10.01
C ALA A 134 -14.97 -0.01 9.12
N PHE A 135 -13.90 0.07 8.33
CA PHE A 135 -13.47 -1.01 7.42
C PHE A 135 -12.23 -1.67 8.00
N SER A 136 -12.30 -2.98 8.25
CA SER A 136 -11.16 -3.76 8.72
C SER A 136 -10.32 -4.22 7.53
N LEU A 137 -9.04 -3.91 7.54
CA LEU A 137 -8.11 -4.13 6.45
C LEU A 137 -6.88 -4.90 6.94
N PRO A 138 -6.14 -5.56 6.03
CA PRO A 138 -4.85 -6.13 6.38
C PRO A 138 -3.91 -5.08 6.98
N TYR A 139 -3.01 -5.50 7.87
CA TYR A 139 -1.97 -4.61 8.40
C TYR A 139 -1.10 -3.97 7.31
N SER A 140 -0.88 -4.71 6.22
CA SER A 140 -0.12 -4.25 5.04
C SER A 140 -0.83 -3.19 4.20
N ALA A 141 -2.12 -2.93 4.45
CA ALA A 141 -2.87 -1.92 3.70
C ALA A 141 -2.26 -0.53 3.88
N SER A 142 -1.96 0.12 2.77
CA SER A 142 -1.28 1.42 2.73
C SER A 142 -1.66 2.18 1.45
N GLY A 143 -1.09 3.37 1.27
CA GLY A 143 -1.25 4.12 0.02
C GLY A 143 -2.69 4.38 -0.38
N PHE A 144 -3.55 4.71 0.59
CA PHE A 144 -4.98 4.91 0.34
C PHE A 144 -5.26 6.01 -0.67
N GLN A 145 -6.27 5.79 -1.52
CA GLN A 145 -6.77 6.75 -2.49
C GLN A 145 -8.27 6.94 -2.34
N ASP A 146 -8.72 8.13 -2.72
CA ASP A 146 -10.11 8.51 -2.70
C ASP A 146 -10.97 7.57 -3.57
N GLY A 147 -12.23 7.40 -3.17
CA GLY A 147 -13.21 6.69 -3.96
C GLY A 147 -13.58 7.44 -5.23
N ASP A 148 -14.10 6.69 -6.18
CA ASP A 148 -14.62 7.19 -7.44
C ASP A 148 -15.97 6.50 -7.77
N GLY A 149 -16.45 6.64 -9.01
CA GLY A 149 -17.67 5.94 -9.43
C GLY A 149 -17.54 4.41 -9.49
N ASN A 150 -16.32 3.86 -9.40
CA ASN A 150 -16.04 2.41 -9.51
C ASN A 150 -15.74 1.76 -8.16
N ALA A 151 -15.15 2.49 -7.23
CA ALA A 151 -14.81 1.99 -5.91
C ALA A 151 -15.19 2.98 -4.80
N PHE A 152 -15.47 2.46 -3.63
CA PHE A 152 -15.74 3.26 -2.44
C PHE A 152 -14.46 3.89 -1.88
N PHE A 153 -13.34 3.17 -1.99
CA PHE A 153 -11.97 3.62 -1.83
C PHE A 153 -11.01 2.59 -2.41
N TYR A 154 -9.74 2.98 -2.57
CA TYR A 154 -8.66 2.09 -2.98
C TYR A 154 -7.56 2.06 -1.93
N TYR A 155 -6.84 0.96 -1.89
CA TYR A 155 -5.59 0.84 -1.14
C TYR A 155 -4.64 -0.13 -1.84
N LEU A 156 -3.37 -0.05 -1.50
CA LEU A 156 -2.39 -1.03 -1.94
C LEU A 156 -1.84 -1.84 -0.76
N ASP A 157 -1.35 -3.01 -1.10
CA ASP A 157 -0.47 -3.80 -0.28
C ASP A 157 0.72 -4.30 -1.10
N GLY A 158 1.51 -5.20 -0.53
CA GLY A 158 2.66 -5.77 -1.22
C GLY A 158 2.32 -6.50 -2.52
N ASP A 159 1.10 -7.00 -2.69
CA ASP A 159 0.70 -7.83 -3.84
C ASP A 159 0.05 -7.03 -4.95
N GLY A 160 -0.67 -5.96 -4.62
CA GLY A 160 -1.43 -5.27 -5.63
C GLY A 160 -2.20 -4.05 -5.15
N LEU A 161 -3.04 -3.57 -6.06
CA LEU A 161 -4.04 -2.54 -5.82
C LEU A 161 -5.38 -3.21 -5.56
N TYR A 162 -6.06 -2.77 -4.52
CA TYR A 162 -7.35 -3.27 -4.08
C TYR A 162 -8.41 -2.17 -4.15
N ALA A 163 -9.61 -2.54 -4.56
CA ALA A 163 -10.79 -1.70 -4.55
C ALA A 163 -11.80 -2.23 -3.53
N TRP A 164 -12.25 -1.37 -2.62
CA TRP A 164 -13.41 -1.66 -1.79
C TRP A 164 -14.66 -1.17 -2.51
N ARG A 165 -15.61 -2.05 -2.77
CA ARG A 165 -16.89 -1.67 -3.38
C ARG A 165 -17.89 -1.26 -2.29
N GLN A 166 -18.79 -0.33 -2.60
CA GLN A 166 -19.82 0.05 -1.65
C GLN A 166 -20.71 -1.17 -1.29
N GLY A 167 -20.85 -1.43 0.01
CA GLY A 167 -21.62 -2.57 0.51
C GLY A 167 -20.93 -3.92 0.43
N ALA A 168 -19.67 -3.98 0.02
CA ALA A 168 -18.88 -5.22 0.03
C ALA A 168 -18.39 -5.53 1.46
N GLU A 169 -18.18 -6.81 1.74
CA GLU A 169 -17.60 -7.29 2.99
C GLU A 169 -16.07 -7.38 2.91
N GLU A 170 -15.51 -7.50 1.71
CA GLU A 170 -14.08 -7.62 1.43
C GLU A 170 -13.68 -6.78 0.22
N ALA A 171 -12.40 -6.40 0.15
CA ALA A 171 -11.86 -5.71 -1.00
C ALA A 171 -11.55 -6.69 -2.14
N GLU A 172 -11.71 -6.24 -3.36
CA GLU A 172 -11.34 -6.94 -4.58
C GLU A 172 -9.95 -6.50 -5.03
N ARG A 173 -9.04 -7.45 -5.30
CA ARG A 173 -7.77 -7.12 -5.94
C ARG A 173 -8.02 -6.80 -7.41
N VAL A 174 -7.83 -5.55 -7.79
CA VAL A 174 -8.05 -5.08 -9.17
C VAL A 174 -6.79 -5.17 -10.03
N MET A 175 -5.62 -5.26 -9.40
CA MET A 175 -4.36 -5.39 -10.12
C MET A 175 -3.29 -6.04 -9.23
N SER A 176 -2.44 -6.88 -9.83
CA SER A 176 -1.20 -7.39 -9.24
C SER A 176 -0.02 -6.57 -9.74
N TRP A 177 0.85 -6.10 -8.84
CA TRP A 177 2.04 -5.33 -9.20
C TRP A 177 3.00 -6.18 -10.04
N ALA A 178 3.31 -7.40 -9.58
CA ALA A 178 4.20 -8.31 -10.27
C ALA A 178 3.67 -8.65 -11.68
N GLU A 179 2.36 -8.89 -11.81
CA GLU A 179 1.71 -9.19 -13.09
C GLU A 179 1.65 -7.98 -14.01
N SER A 180 1.66 -6.77 -13.48
CA SER A 180 1.70 -5.54 -14.26
C SER A 180 3.12 -5.06 -14.58
N GLY A 181 4.16 -5.78 -14.13
CA GLY A 181 5.55 -5.40 -14.34
C GLY A 181 5.96 -4.14 -13.59
N VAL A 182 5.28 -3.83 -12.47
CA VAL A 182 5.58 -2.70 -11.60
C VAL A 182 6.17 -3.21 -10.30
N ASP A 183 7.31 -2.67 -9.91
CA ASP A 183 7.93 -2.98 -8.63
C ASP A 183 7.38 -2.05 -7.54
N PRO A 184 6.55 -2.56 -6.59
CA PRO A 184 5.95 -1.74 -5.55
C PRO A 184 6.94 -1.27 -4.47
N ILE A 185 8.14 -1.88 -4.37
CA ILE A 185 9.13 -1.57 -3.33
C ILE A 185 9.65 -0.15 -3.48
N TYR A 186 9.81 0.28 -4.71
CA TYR A 186 10.32 1.61 -5.05
C TYR A 186 9.19 2.57 -5.46
N MET A 187 7.94 2.23 -5.13
CA MET A 187 6.80 3.08 -5.46
C MET A 187 6.79 4.33 -4.57
N ALA A 188 7.03 5.49 -5.19
CA ALA A 188 6.98 6.77 -4.52
C ALA A 188 5.55 7.32 -4.45
N ALA A 189 4.75 7.10 -5.50
CA ALA A 189 3.36 7.54 -5.58
C ALA A 189 2.60 6.75 -6.66
N TYR A 190 1.28 6.72 -6.53
CA TYR A 190 0.39 6.26 -7.60
C TYR A 190 -0.92 7.05 -7.54
N GLY A 191 -1.68 7.02 -8.63
CA GLY A 191 -3.00 7.64 -8.68
C GLY A 191 -3.67 7.46 -10.02
N PHE A 192 -5.00 7.60 -10.03
CA PHE A 192 -5.79 7.52 -11.23
C PHE A 192 -5.76 8.85 -11.99
N LEU A 193 -5.55 8.77 -13.29
CA LEU A 193 -5.64 9.90 -14.19
C LEU A 193 -7.11 10.10 -14.65
N PRO A 194 -7.47 11.30 -15.10
CA PRO A 194 -8.85 11.59 -15.57
C PRO A 194 -9.33 10.71 -16.73
N ASN A 195 -8.42 10.08 -17.46
CA ASN A 195 -8.72 9.14 -18.54
C ASN A 195 -8.90 7.68 -18.06
N GLY A 196 -8.86 7.45 -16.77
CA GLY A 196 -9.00 6.12 -16.14
C GLY A 196 -7.73 5.27 -16.12
N GLN A 197 -6.60 5.79 -16.62
CA GLN A 197 -5.32 5.11 -16.47
C GLN A 197 -4.80 5.23 -15.04
N LEU A 198 -4.05 4.23 -14.57
CA LEU A 198 -3.29 4.30 -13.35
C LEU A 198 -1.86 4.73 -13.67
N ALA A 199 -1.40 5.82 -13.06
CA ALA A 199 -0.01 6.22 -13.09
C ALA A 199 0.69 5.70 -11.82
N ALA A 200 1.80 4.99 -12.00
CA ALA A 200 2.68 4.56 -10.91
C ALA A 200 4.05 5.23 -11.10
N ILE A 201 4.56 5.85 -10.04
CA ILE A 201 5.87 6.49 -10.02
C ILE A 201 6.77 5.62 -9.15
N THR A 202 7.77 5.02 -9.78
CA THR A 202 8.78 4.21 -9.10
C THR A 202 10.14 4.87 -9.23
N GLY A 203 11.01 4.69 -8.23
CA GLY A 203 12.34 5.28 -8.27
C GLY A 203 13.29 4.62 -7.30
N THR A 204 14.57 4.55 -7.66
CA THR A 204 15.61 4.05 -6.77
C THR A 204 16.02 5.13 -5.77
N PHE A 205 16.12 4.78 -4.49
CA PHE A 205 16.66 5.68 -3.48
C PHE A 205 18.20 5.73 -3.58
N GLY A 206 18.73 6.86 -4.00
CA GLY A 206 20.17 7.09 -4.10
C GLY A 206 20.51 8.36 -4.89
N SER A 207 21.77 8.80 -4.87
CA SER A 207 22.22 10.01 -5.55
C SER A 207 22.07 9.96 -7.09
N ASP A 208 21.99 8.77 -7.64
CA ASP A 208 21.90 8.50 -9.08
C ASP A 208 20.59 7.77 -9.44
N GLY A 209 19.58 7.86 -8.55
CA GLY A 209 18.30 7.15 -8.70
C GLY A 209 17.51 7.63 -9.91
N GLU A 210 17.19 6.72 -10.80
CA GLU A 210 16.26 6.97 -11.90
C GLU A 210 14.83 6.90 -11.38
N THR A 211 13.98 7.80 -11.85
CA THR A 211 12.53 7.77 -11.60
C THR A 211 11.82 7.35 -12.87
N GLU A 212 11.00 6.33 -12.77
CA GLU A 212 10.16 5.86 -13.86
C GLU A 212 8.70 6.22 -13.60
N ILE A 213 7.98 6.63 -14.64
CA ILE A 213 6.53 6.80 -14.62
C ILE A 213 5.92 5.73 -15.52
N THR A 214 5.23 4.79 -14.94
CA THR A 214 4.53 3.72 -15.65
C THR A 214 3.04 4.06 -15.73
N LEU A 215 2.48 4.06 -16.94
CA LEU A 215 1.05 4.25 -17.19
C LEU A 215 0.41 2.90 -17.48
N LEU A 216 -0.52 2.49 -16.64
CA LEU A 216 -1.25 1.23 -16.76
C LEU A 216 -2.67 1.49 -17.24
N THR A 217 -3.12 0.69 -18.18
CA THR A 217 -4.49 0.76 -18.73
C THR A 217 -5.19 -0.57 -18.44
N ALA A 218 -6.38 -0.50 -17.85
CA ALA A 218 -7.22 -1.68 -17.71
C ALA A 218 -7.54 -2.24 -19.10
N THR A 219 -7.20 -3.50 -19.32
CA THR A 219 -7.35 -4.19 -20.61
C THR A 219 -8.11 -5.49 -20.39
N ASP A 220 -9.03 -5.81 -21.30
CA ASP A 220 -9.69 -7.12 -21.28
C ASP A 220 -8.64 -8.24 -21.41
N ALA A 221 -8.74 -9.24 -20.55
CA ALA A 221 -7.85 -10.40 -20.57
C ALA A 221 -7.78 -11.09 -21.94
N ALA A 222 -8.89 -11.09 -22.70
CA ALA A 222 -8.95 -11.62 -24.05
C ALA A 222 -8.18 -10.81 -25.11
N ALA A 223 -7.83 -9.56 -24.78
CA ALA A 223 -7.06 -8.67 -25.66
C ALA A 223 -5.56 -8.67 -25.33
N LEU A 224 -5.15 -9.37 -24.26
CA LEU A 224 -3.75 -9.53 -23.92
C LEU A 224 -3.08 -10.54 -24.87
N PRO A 225 -1.79 -10.33 -25.20
CA PRO A 225 -1.05 -11.32 -25.99
C PRO A 225 -1.01 -12.67 -25.26
N GLU A 226 -1.16 -13.77 -26.00
CA GLU A 226 -0.98 -15.09 -25.44
C GLU A 226 0.47 -15.26 -24.97
N ARG A 227 0.63 -15.50 -23.67
CA ARG A 227 1.91 -15.83 -23.04
C ARG A 227 1.79 -17.17 -22.33
N THR A 228 2.87 -17.92 -22.28
CA THR A 228 2.94 -19.10 -21.42
C THR A 228 2.98 -18.65 -19.97
N VAL A 229 1.97 -19.01 -19.18
CA VAL A 229 1.93 -18.70 -17.75
C VAL A 229 2.80 -19.70 -17.01
N LEU A 230 3.84 -19.21 -16.34
CA LEU A 230 4.66 -19.96 -15.41
C LEU A 230 4.17 -19.65 -13.98
N THR A 231 3.81 -20.67 -13.27
CA THR A 231 3.34 -20.54 -11.87
C THR A 231 4.52 -20.59 -10.92
N LEU A 232 4.64 -19.57 -10.05
CA LEU A 232 5.65 -19.52 -8.99
C LEU A 232 4.95 -19.65 -7.63
N ALA A 233 5.41 -20.57 -6.78
CA ALA A 233 4.93 -20.70 -5.41
C ALA A 233 6.04 -20.40 -4.40
N THR A 234 5.68 -19.63 -3.36
CA THR A 234 6.59 -19.26 -2.27
C THR A 234 5.82 -19.16 -0.95
N LEU A 235 6.52 -19.22 0.18
CA LEU A 235 5.91 -18.88 1.47
C LEU A 235 5.71 -17.38 1.60
N THR A 236 6.72 -16.60 1.24
CA THR A 236 6.68 -15.15 1.19
C THR A 236 7.51 -14.66 0.02
N LEU A 237 7.01 -13.67 -0.69
CA LEU A 237 7.75 -13.02 -1.76
C LEU A 237 8.61 -11.91 -1.14
N ASN A 238 9.91 -12.16 -1.00
CA ASN A 238 10.84 -11.13 -0.56
C ASN A 238 11.03 -10.05 -1.64
N ASN A 239 11.66 -8.95 -1.27
CA ASN A 239 11.81 -7.78 -2.12
C ASN A 239 12.56 -8.09 -3.43
N GLU A 240 13.66 -8.83 -3.33
CA GLU A 240 14.51 -9.17 -4.47
C GLU A 240 13.77 -10.05 -5.49
N LEU A 241 13.02 -11.03 -4.98
CA LEU A 241 12.25 -11.90 -5.86
C LEU A 241 11.05 -11.18 -6.48
N ARG A 242 10.42 -10.26 -5.73
CA ARG A 242 9.32 -9.42 -6.23
C ARG A 242 9.79 -8.54 -7.39
N SER A 243 10.94 -7.85 -7.21
CA SER A 243 11.56 -7.05 -8.27
C SER A 243 11.93 -7.90 -9.48
N ALA A 244 12.53 -9.08 -9.26
CA ALA A 244 12.91 -9.97 -10.35
C ALA A 244 11.70 -10.48 -11.16
N VAL A 245 10.59 -10.81 -10.49
CA VAL A 245 9.34 -11.22 -11.15
C VAL A 245 8.74 -10.05 -11.93
N ALA A 246 8.70 -8.86 -11.36
CA ALA A 246 8.17 -7.68 -12.04
C ALA A 246 9.01 -7.34 -13.28
N GLU A 247 10.34 -7.37 -13.16
CA GLU A 247 11.26 -7.14 -14.28
C GLU A 247 11.12 -8.20 -15.37
N PHE A 248 11.03 -9.48 -14.99
CA PHE A 248 10.79 -10.56 -15.94
C PHE A 248 9.48 -10.36 -16.71
N ASN A 249 8.39 -10.10 -16.01
CA ASN A 249 7.06 -9.93 -16.62
C ASN A 249 6.98 -8.68 -17.51
N LYS A 250 7.75 -7.64 -17.20
CA LYS A 250 7.87 -6.41 -17.99
C LYS A 250 8.61 -6.65 -19.30
N ASN A 251 9.69 -7.44 -19.26
CA ASN A 251 10.63 -7.59 -20.37
C ASN A 251 10.44 -8.87 -21.19
N ASN A 252 9.50 -9.76 -20.83
CA ASN A 252 9.29 -11.03 -21.52
C ASN A 252 7.94 -11.08 -22.23
N ASP A 253 7.99 -11.20 -23.56
CA ASP A 253 6.79 -11.24 -24.39
C ASP A 253 6.21 -12.67 -24.57
N SER A 254 6.97 -13.69 -24.22
CA SER A 254 6.59 -15.10 -24.47
C SER A 254 6.07 -15.80 -23.22
N CYS A 255 6.61 -15.44 -22.06
CA CYS A 255 6.29 -16.05 -20.79
C CYS A 255 5.85 -14.99 -19.78
N PHE A 256 5.14 -15.43 -18.77
CA PHE A 256 4.60 -14.59 -17.71
C PHE A 256 4.61 -15.36 -16.39
N ILE A 257 5.15 -14.81 -15.33
CA ILE A 257 5.18 -15.44 -14.01
C ILE A 257 3.99 -14.96 -13.19
N SER A 258 3.12 -15.91 -12.83
CA SER A 258 2.03 -15.70 -11.87
C SER A 258 2.43 -16.26 -10.51
N VAL A 259 2.32 -15.45 -9.46
CA VAL A 259 2.80 -15.77 -8.11
C VAL A 259 1.66 -16.23 -7.21
N THR A 260 1.90 -17.31 -6.46
CA THR A 260 1.05 -17.78 -5.37
C THR A 260 1.86 -17.76 -4.07
N GLU A 261 1.44 -16.94 -3.13
CA GLU A 261 2.04 -16.85 -1.80
C GLU A 261 1.24 -17.66 -0.76
N TYR A 262 1.96 -18.21 0.21
CA TYR A 262 1.41 -18.91 1.37
C TYR A 262 1.93 -18.27 2.67
N PRO A 263 1.71 -16.97 2.88
CA PRO A 263 2.35 -16.24 3.98
C PRO A 263 1.85 -16.74 5.33
N PRO A 264 2.68 -16.68 6.39
CA PRO A 264 2.20 -16.87 7.76
C PRO A 264 1.21 -15.75 8.12
N ALA A 265 0.32 -16.01 9.07
CA ALA A 265 -0.60 -14.99 9.56
C ALA A 265 0.19 -13.87 10.29
N TYR A 266 -0.22 -12.62 10.10
CA TYR A 266 0.36 -11.48 10.81
C TYR A 266 -0.59 -11.01 11.93
N PRO A 267 -0.08 -10.60 13.12
CA PRO A 267 1.32 -10.62 13.57
C PRO A 267 1.81 -12.05 13.79
N TYR A 268 3.07 -12.30 13.47
CA TYR A 268 3.66 -13.63 13.55
C TYR A 268 3.60 -14.20 14.97
N GLY A 269 2.88 -15.30 15.13
CA GLY A 269 2.78 -16.05 16.36
C GLY A 269 3.54 -17.38 16.30
N PRO A 270 3.71 -18.07 17.45
CA PRO A 270 4.27 -19.41 17.48
C PRO A 270 3.42 -20.36 16.62
N GLY A 271 4.04 -21.04 15.66
CA GLY A 271 3.37 -22.01 14.78
C GLY A 271 2.80 -21.44 13.48
N ASP A 272 2.84 -20.13 13.23
CA ASP A 272 2.28 -19.55 11.98
C ASP A 272 3.09 -19.96 10.75
N TRP A 273 4.41 -20.07 10.90
CA TRP A 273 5.28 -20.59 9.84
C TRP A 273 4.99 -22.05 9.52
N GLU A 274 4.77 -22.88 10.52
CA GLU A 274 4.38 -24.27 10.34
C GLU A 274 3.04 -24.40 9.63
N GLN A 275 2.08 -23.54 9.95
CA GLN A 275 0.79 -23.48 9.24
C GLN A 275 0.95 -23.04 7.79
N ALA A 276 1.81 -22.07 7.52
CA ALA A 276 2.15 -21.62 6.16
C ALA A 276 2.76 -22.77 5.34
N VAL A 277 3.76 -23.45 5.89
CA VAL A 277 4.37 -24.66 5.28
C VAL A 277 3.33 -25.76 5.05
N LEU A 278 2.44 -25.99 6.00
CA LEU A 278 1.38 -27.00 5.88
C LEU A 278 0.42 -26.65 4.74
N ARG A 279 -0.02 -25.40 4.63
CA ARG A 279 -0.90 -24.96 3.52
C ARG A 279 -0.22 -25.18 2.17
N MET A 280 1.03 -24.73 2.03
CA MET A 280 1.80 -24.89 0.80
C MET A 280 2.02 -26.37 0.45
N THR A 281 2.51 -27.18 1.38
CA THR A 281 2.76 -28.62 1.15
C THR A 281 1.48 -29.39 0.86
N THR A 282 0.34 -28.98 1.45
CA THR A 282 -0.97 -29.55 1.14
C THR A 282 -1.37 -29.25 -0.30
N ALA A 283 -1.19 -28.01 -0.76
CA ALA A 283 -1.47 -27.63 -2.14
C ALA A 283 -0.59 -28.42 -3.13
N LEU A 284 0.71 -28.54 -2.86
CA LEU A 284 1.64 -29.32 -3.68
C LEU A 284 1.24 -30.81 -3.76
N THR A 285 0.87 -31.42 -2.63
CA THR A 285 0.45 -32.83 -2.59
C THR A 285 -0.92 -33.06 -3.21
N ALA A 286 -1.78 -32.04 -3.27
CA ALA A 286 -3.06 -32.09 -3.98
C ALA A 286 -2.92 -31.92 -5.52
N GLY A 287 -1.67 -31.92 -6.04
CA GLY A 287 -1.38 -31.81 -7.47
C GLY A 287 -1.30 -30.40 -8.02
N LYS A 288 -1.29 -29.38 -7.17
CA LYS A 288 -1.04 -27.98 -7.54
C LYS A 288 0.46 -27.71 -7.54
N MET A 289 1.19 -28.44 -8.38
CA MET A 289 2.64 -28.23 -8.52
C MET A 289 2.89 -26.96 -9.34
N PRO A 290 3.68 -25.99 -8.83
CA PRO A 290 4.09 -24.83 -9.59
C PRO A 290 5.22 -25.22 -10.57
N ASP A 291 5.42 -24.39 -11.60
CA ASP A 291 6.57 -24.51 -12.50
C ASP A 291 7.86 -24.06 -11.80
N ILE A 292 7.74 -23.09 -10.89
CA ILE A 292 8.85 -22.53 -10.10
C ILE A 292 8.48 -22.61 -8.61
N LEU A 293 9.37 -23.23 -7.82
CA LEU A 293 9.22 -23.32 -6.37
C LEU A 293 10.36 -22.56 -5.70
N CYS A 294 10.03 -21.52 -4.94
CA CYS A 294 11.02 -20.85 -4.12
C CYS A 294 11.26 -21.64 -2.85
N LEU A 295 12.45 -22.20 -2.76
CA LEU A 295 12.88 -22.99 -1.61
C LEU A 295 13.31 -22.09 -0.46
N ASN A 296 12.97 -22.49 0.76
CA ASN A 296 13.48 -21.87 1.98
C ASN A 296 13.72 -22.97 3.06
N GLU A 297 14.35 -22.58 4.15
CA GLU A 297 14.74 -23.49 5.25
C GLU A 297 13.57 -24.23 5.92
N ASN A 298 12.34 -23.69 5.78
CA ASN A 298 11.14 -24.29 6.40
C ASN A 298 10.51 -25.39 5.53
N LEU A 299 10.91 -25.51 4.26
CA LEU A 299 10.39 -26.53 3.36
C LEU A 299 11.20 -27.83 3.47
N PRO A 300 10.55 -29.00 3.35
CA PRO A 300 11.21 -30.30 3.44
C PRO A 300 11.92 -30.65 2.11
N VAL A 301 12.88 -29.82 1.68
CA VAL A 301 13.55 -29.88 0.37
C VAL A 301 14.10 -31.28 0.06
N ARG A 302 14.85 -31.90 0.99
CA ARG A 302 15.41 -33.25 0.80
C ARG A 302 14.35 -34.32 0.53
N ARG A 303 13.17 -34.16 1.15
CA ARG A 303 12.05 -35.08 0.92
C ARG A 303 11.41 -34.85 -0.46
N MET A 304 11.39 -33.62 -0.92
CA MET A 304 10.89 -33.26 -2.25
C MET A 304 11.83 -33.78 -3.33
N GLU A 305 13.14 -33.59 -3.17
CA GLU A 305 14.18 -34.16 -4.04
C GLU A 305 14.07 -35.68 -4.11
N ALA A 306 14.04 -36.37 -2.96
CA ALA A 306 13.93 -37.84 -2.91
C ALA A 306 12.67 -38.39 -3.59
N LYS A 307 11.63 -37.59 -3.75
CA LYS A 307 10.42 -37.92 -4.49
C LYS A 307 10.45 -37.53 -5.97
N GLY A 308 11.55 -36.95 -6.45
CA GLY A 308 11.67 -36.47 -7.83
C GLY A 308 10.74 -35.30 -8.15
N MET A 309 10.44 -34.43 -7.14
CA MET A 309 9.59 -33.26 -7.32
C MET A 309 10.37 -32.03 -7.78
N LEU A 310 11.69 -32.09 -7.78
CA LEU A 310 12.57 -31.00 -8.17
C LEU A 310 13.39 -31.42 -9.37
N GLU A 311 13.60 -30.50 -10.29
CA GLU A 311 14.41 -30.67 -11.49
C GLU A 311 15.87 -30.38 -11.15
N ASP A 312 16.82 -31.13 -11.76
CA ASP A 312 18.24 -30.82 -11.70
C ASP A 312 18.56 -29.65 -12.63
N LEU A 313 18.97 -28.53 -12.04
CA LEU A 313 19.26 -27.31 -12.79
C LEU A 313 20.68 -27.27 -13.37
N TRP A 314 21.59 -28.17 -12.97
CA TRP A 314 22.98 -28.15 -13.44
C TRP A 314 23.13 -28.24 -14.96
N PRO A 315 22.38 -29.10 -15.69
CA PRO A 315 22.46 -29.14 -17.13
C PRO A 315 22.11 -27.84 -17.84
N TYR A 316 21.18 -27.06 -17.25
CA TYR A 316 20.76 -25.74 -17.78
C TYR A 316 21.79 -24.67 -17.46
N ILE A 317 22.33 -24.65 -16.24
CA ILE A 317 23.40 -23.74 -15.82
C ILE A 317 24.67 -23.95 -16.64
N ASP A 318 25.05 -25.21 -16.89
CA ASP A 318 26.25 -25.53 -17.68
C ASP A 318 26.11 -25.15 -19.17
N ALA A 319 24.87 -25.05 -19.67
CA ALA A 319 24.57 -24.65 -21.04
C ALA A 319 24.39 -23.14 -21.21
N ASP A 320 24.23 -22.40 -20.12
CA ASP A 320 24.01 -20.94 -20.15
C ASP A 320 25.34 -20.22 -20.32
N PRO A 321 25.48 -19.32 -21.33
CA PRO A 321 26.74 -18.61 -21.58
C PRO A 321 27.06 -17.54 -20.52
N ASP A 322 26.03 -17.05 -19.81
CA ASP A 322 26.13 -15.95 -18.85
C ASP A 322 26.17 -16.44 -17.40
N LEU A 323 25.65 -17.65 -17.14
CA LEU A 323 25.52 -18.24 -15.81
C LEU A 323 26.43 -19.47 -15.63
N GLY A 324 27.74 -19.27 -15.73
CA GLY A 324 28.72 -20.35 -15.53
C GLY A 324 28.91 -20.74 -14.06
N ARG A 325 29.35 -21.99 -13.81
CA ARG A 325 29.63 -22.47 -12.43
C ARG A 325 30.63 -21.62 -11.66
N ASP A 326 31.55 -20.95 -12.33
CA ASP A 326 32.54 -20.06 -11.77
C ASP A 326 31.96 -18.71 -11.27
N THR A 327 30.76 -18.36 -11.74
CA THR A 327 30.05 -17.16 -11.29
C THR A 327 29.17 -17.45 -10.07
N LEU A 328 28.92 -18.73 -9.73
CA LEU A 328 28.07 -19.15 -8.64
C LEU A 328 28.86 -19.39 -7.35
N MET A 329 28.22 -19.11 -6.20
CA MET A 329 28.75 -19.50 -4.91
C MET A 329 28.55 -21.00 -4.68
N LEU A 330 29.45 -21.84 -5.17
CA LEU A 330 29.31 -23.30 -5.17
C LEU A 330 29.17 -23.91 -3.76
N ARG A 331 29.89 -23.40 -2.75
CA ARG A 331 29.87 -23.97 -1.40
C ARG A 331 28.49 -24.05 -0.73
N PRO A 332 27.63 -23.00 -0.77
CA PRO A 332 26.27 -23.14 -0.32
C PRO A 332 25.43 -24.10 -1.15
N LEU A 333 25.64 -24.16 -2.46
CA LEU A 333 24.90 -25.03 -3.38
C LEU A 333 25.26 -26.51 -3.23
N GLU A 334 26.53 -26.82 -2.94
CA GLU A 334 26.99 -28.19 -2.67
C GLU A 334 26.54 -28.71 -1.28
N ALA A 335 26.19 -27.81 -0.36
CA ALA A 335 25.75 -28.13 1.00
C ALA A 335 24.22 -28.38 1.11
N MET A 336 23.47 -28.00 0.11
CA MET A 336 22.02 -28.25 0.02
C MET A 336 21.73 -29.65 -0.47
#